data_d0127f9b2d0578709afefd9f7ec269a8
#
_entry.id   d0127f9b2d0578709afefd9f7ec269a8
#
_cell.length_a   1.000
_cell.length_b   1.000
_cell.length_c   1.000
_cell.angle_alpha   90.00
_cell.angle_beta   90.00
_cell.angle_gamma   90.00
#
_symmetry.space_group_name_H-M   'P 1'
#
loop_
_entity.id
_entity.type
_entity.pdbx_description
1 polymer ?
#
loop_
_entity_poly.entity_id
_entity_poly.type
_entity_poly.pdbx_seq_one_letter_code
_entity_poly.pdbx_strand_id
1 'polypeptide(L)'
;MPNQPIRPFLAGLILLCAAGCASTQKPVLYPNAHLKNVGDATAQRDIGECMQLAENAGVAKSGNQVVKRGAEGAAVGGAAAAVGTLIRGGSVAEGAAVGAAVGGTAGAVHGAFRNDTSPTFRNFVQRCLRERGYDVIGWQ
;
A
#
# COMPACT_ATOMS: atom_id res chain seq x y z
N MET A 1 -26.56 35.71 10.37
CA MET A 1 -26.03 34.94 9.20
C MET A 1 -26.11 33.48 9.58
N PRO A 2 -26.88 32.64 8.87
CA PRO A 2 -27.14 31.26 9.30
C PRO A 2 -25.91 30.38 9.04
N ASN A 3 -25.49 29.73 10.12
CA ASN A 3 -24.40 28.75 10.13
C ASN A 3 -24.86 27.51 9.35
N GLN A 4 -24.41 27.37 8.11
CA GLN A 4 -24.78 26.27 7.23
C GLN A 4 -24.14 24.96 7.74
N PRO A 5 -24.88 23.84 7.81
CA PRO A 5 -24.36 22.54 8.26
C PRO A 5 -23.63 21.82 7.12
N ILE A 6 -22.52 22.40 6.63
CA ILE A 6 -21.65 21.77 5.60
C ILE A 6 -20.81 20.64 6.21
N ARG A 7 -20.66 20.65 7.55
CA ARG A 7 -19.82 19.68 8.29
C ARG A 7 -20.20 18.21 8.14
N PRO A 8 -21.49 17.79 8.14
CA PRO A 8 -21.82 16.38 7.98
C PRO A 8 -21.64 15.86 6.56
N PHE A 9 -21.82 16.72 5.53
CA PHE A 9 -21.61 16.31 4.14
C PHE A 9 -20.14 16.09 3.79
N LEU A 10 -19.22 16.91 4.33
CA LEU A 10 -17.79 16.71 4.18
C LEU A 10 -17.29 15.43 4.90
N ALA A 11 -17.81 15.15 6.08
CA ALA A 11 -17.47 13.93 6.82
C ALA A 11 -17.95 12.66 6.09
N GLY A 12 -19.13 12.69 5.47
CA GLY A 12 -19.66 11.58 4.68
C GLY A 12 -18.86 11.32 3.39
N LEU A 13 -18.41 12.36 2.72
CA LEU A 13 -17.61 12.24 1.49
C LEU A 13 -16.22 11.66 1.75
N ILE A 14 -15.60 11.99 2.89
CA ILE A 14 -14.29 11.47 3.30
C ILE A 14 -14.38 9.96 3.63
N LEU A 15 -15.50 9.52 4.22
CA LEU A 15 -15.68 8.10 4.56
C LEU A 15 -15.86 7.19 3.32
N LEU A 16 -16.44 7.72 2.22
CA LEU A 16 -16.62 6.94 0.99
C LEU A 16 -15.32 6.71 0.21
N CYS A 17 -14.32 7.58 0.36
CA CYS A 17 -13.03 7.43 -0.32
C CYS A 17 -12.10 6.40 0.32
N ALA A 18 -12.38 5.92 1.52
CA ALA A 18 -11.54 4.96 2.24
C ALA A 18 -11.69 3.50 1.79
N ALA A 19 -12.67 3.18 0.92
CA ALA A 19 -12.90 1.84 0.39
C ALA A 19 -12.09 1.56 -0.90
N GLY A 20 -10.90 2.14 -1.04
CA GLY A 20 -9.97 1.82 -2.12
C GLY A 20 -9.50 0.36 -2.01
N CYS A 21 -9.95 -0.50 -2.93
CA CYS A 21 -9.48 -1.87 -3.04
C CYS A 21 -7.96 -1.88 -3.26
N ALA A 22 -7.19 -2.17 -2.23
CA ALA A 22 -5.78 -2.49 -2.37
C ALA A 22 -5.67 -3.82 -3.11
N SER A 23 -5.52 -3.79 -4.44
CA SER A 23 -5.26 -4.98 -5.23
C SER A 23 -3.89 -5.53 -4.85
N THR A 24 -3.88 -6.69 -4.20
CA THR A 24 -2.65 -7.40 -3.89
C THR A 24 -2.16 -8.08 -5.16
N GLN A 25 -0.94 -7.77 -5.58
CA GLN A 25 -0.31 -8.47 -6.71
C GLN A 25 -0.22 -9.98 -6.41
N LYS A 26 -0.62 -10.78 -7.40
CA LYS A 26 -0.57 -12.25 -7.33
C LYS A 26 0.45 -12.79 -8.33
N PRO A 27 1.10 -13.93 -8.01
CA PRO A 27 1.99 -14.58 -8.95
C PRO A 27 1.21 -15.16 -10.13
N VAL A 28 1.76 -15.02 -11.34
CA VAL A 28 1.25 -15.64 -12.56
C VAL A 28 2.02 -16.93 -12.81
N LEU A 29 1.29 -18.04 -12.92
CA LEU A 29 1.88 -19.35 -13.12
C LEU A 29 1.95 -19.71 -14.62
N TYR A 30 3.05 -20.33 -15.02
CA TYR A 30 3.17 -20.94 -16.34
C TYR A 30 2.36 -22.24 -16.39
N PRO A 31 1.57 -22.51 -17.45
CA PRO A 31 0.74 -23.70 -17.57
C PRO A 31 1.58 -24.96 -17.87
N ASN A 32 2.41 -25.37 -16.91
CA ASN A 32 3.21 -26.57 -16.98
C ASN A 32 2.37 -27.83 -16.73
N ALA A 33 2.99 -29.02 -16.86
CA ALA A 33 2.31 -30.28 -16.64
C ALA A 33 1.75 -30.43 -15.21
N HIS A 34 2.46 -29.89 -14.20
CA HIS A 34 2.00 -29.91 -12.82
C HIS A 34 0.72 -29.13 -12.65
N LEU A 35 0.68 -27.87 -13.11
CA LEU A 35 -0.52 -27.01 -13.02
C LEU A 35 -1.73 -27.65 -13.72
N LYS A 36 -1.52 -28.27 -14.89
CA LYS A 36 -2.59 -28.98 -15.63
C LYS A 36 -3.13 -30.19 -14.85
N ASN A 37 -2.28 -30.88 -14.10
CA ASN A 37 -2.68 -32.06 -13.31
C ASN A 37 -3.43 -31.66 -12.02
N VAL A 38 -2.99 -30.62 -11.31
CA VAL A 38 -3.60 -30.22 -10.04
C VAL A 38 -4.82 -29.31 -10.23
N GLY A 39 -4.87 -28.60 -11.34
CA GLY A 39 -5.94 -27.66 -11.69
C GLY A 39 -5.82 -26.29 -11.00
N ASP A 40 -6.50 -25.30 -11.58
CA ASP A 40 -6.41 -23.89 -11.15
C ASP A 40 -6.87 -23.65 -9.70
N ALA A 41 -7.91 -24.36 -9.25
CA ALA A 41 -8.44 -24.21 -7.90
C ALA A 41 -7.41 -24.59 -6.82
N THR A 42 -6.67 -25.70 -7.04
CA THR A 42 -5.59 -26.13 -6.16
C THR A 42 -4.42 -25.15 -6.21
N ALA A 43 -4.06 -24.72 -7.42
CA ALA A 43 -2.97 -23.74 -7.61
C ALA A 43 -3.25 -22.42 -6.89
N GLN A 44 -4.49 -21.91 -6.92
CA GLN A 44 -4.86 -20.68 -6.19
C GLN A 44 -4.77 -20.86 -4.67
N ARG A 45 -5.09 -22.04 -4.15
CA ARG A 45 -4.92 -22.38 -2.73
C ARG A 45 -3.43 -22.39 -2.37
N ASP A 46 -2.60 -23.06 -3.15
CA ASP A 46 -1.16 -23.15 -2.95
C ASP A 46 -0.48 -21.77 -3.00
N ILE A 47 -0.92 -20.90 -3.92
CA ILE A 47 -0.49 -19.51 -3.94
C ILE A 47 -0.82 -18.82 -2.61
N GLY A 48 -2.06 -18.96 -2.13
CA GLY A 48 -2.50 -18.38 -0.86
C GLY A 48 -1.67 -18.86 0.33
N GLU A 49 -1.40 -20.15 0.41
CA GLU A 49 -0.56 -20.74 1.46
C GLU A 49 0.87 -20.24 1.42
N CYS A 50 1.50 -20.17 0.23
CA CYS A 50 2.85 -19.63 0.09
C CYS A 50 2.93 -18.15 0.48
N MET A 51 1.88 -17.37 0.19
CA MET A 51 1.79 -15.98 0.62
C MET A 51 1.65 -15.85 2.14
N GLN A 52 0.83 -16.71 2.77
CA GLN A 52 0.71 -16.74 4.24
C GLN A 52 2.01 -17.18 4.91
N LEU A 53 2.71 -18.16 4.36
CA LEU A 53 4.02 -18.59 4.89
C LEU A 53 5.03 -17.44 4.86
N ALA A 54 5.04 -16.64 3.80
CA ALA A 54 5.89 -15.45 3.73
C ALA A 54 5.55 -14.42 4.81
N GLU A 55 4.26 -14.18 5.06
CA GLU A 55 3.79 -13.27 6.12
C GLU A 55 4.17 -13.79 7.51
N ASN A 56 3.96 -15.08 7.77
CA ASN A 56 4.33 -15.74 9.02
C ASN A 56 5.84 -15.73 9.26
N ALA A 57 6.64 -15.77 8.20
CA ALA A 57 8.09 -15.61 8.26
C ALA A 57 8.54 -14.15 8.47
N GLY A 58 7.60 -13.21 8.71
CA GLY A 58 7.90 -11.80 8.94
C GLY A 58 8.29 -11.03 7.67
N VAL A 59 8.10 -11.62 6.49
CA VAL A 59 8.36 -10.95 5.22
C VAL A 59 7.15 -10.09 4.86
N ALA A 60 7.22 -8.79 5.15
CA ALA A 60 6.12 -7.88 4.95
C ALA A 60 5.69 -7.77 3.50
N LYS A 61 4.42 -7.97 3.23
CA LYS A 61 3.73 -7.45 2.05
C LYS A 61 3.84 -5.92 2.01
N SER A 62 3.59 -5.35 0.86
CA SER A 62 3.68 -3.92 0.52
C SER A 62 3.01 -2.91 1.49
N GLY A 63 2.15 -3.33 2.41
CA GLY A 63 1.40 -2.46 3.32
C GLY A 63 2.27 -1.51 4.18
N ASN A 64 3.44 -1.95 4.59
CA ASN A 64 4.38 -1.11 5.34
C ASN A 64 5.01 0.01 4.50
N GLN A 65 5.04 -0.12 3.17
CA GLN A 65 5.57 0.90 2.26
C GLN A 65 4.65 2.12 2.16
N VAL A 66 3.34 1.91 2.14
CA VAL A 66 2.36 3.01 2.10
C VAL A 66 2.46 3.84 3.38
N VAL A 67 2.47 3.18 4.54
CA VAL A 67 2.61 3.83 5.84
C VAL A 67 3.97 4.54 5.96
N LYS A 68 5.06 3.88 5.57
CA LYS A 68 6.40 4.46 5.60
C LYS A 68 6.50 5.70 4.71
N ARG A 69 6.05 5.63 3.48
CA ARG A 69 6.06 6.76 2.53
C ARG A 69 5.11 7.87 2.94
N GLY A 70 3.95 7.53 3.54
CA GLY A 70 3.06 8.51 4.13
C GLY A 70 3.72 9.26 5.28
N ALA A 71 4.43 8.57 6.17
CA ALA A 71 5.17 9.18 7.27
C ALA A 71 6.35 10.02 6.78
N GLU A 72 7.11 9.55 5.80
CA GLU A 72 8.19 10.31 5.15
C GLU A 72 7.66 11.59 4.48
N GLY A 73 6.54 11.48 3.73
CA GLY A 73 5.88 12.62 3.11
C GLY A 73 5.35 13.62 4.11
N ALA A 74 4.78 13.15 5.23
CA ALA A 74 4.31 14.00 6.32
C ALA A 74 5.47 14.74 7.01
N ALA A 75 6.59 14.06 7.24
CA ALA A 75 7.78 14.68 7.84
C ALA A 75 8.38 15.77 6.94
N VAL A 76 8.56 15.47 5.66
CA VAL A 76 9.10 16.43 4.68
C VAL A 76 8.14 17.60 4.46
N GLY A 77 6.84 17.32 4.25
CA GLY A 77 5.82 18.34 4.04
C GLY A 77 5.62 19.23 5.27
N GLY A 78 5.62 18.64 6.46
CA GLY A 78 5.51 19.38 7.72
C GLY A 78 6.70 20.32 7.96
N ALA A 79 7.91 19.84 7.74
CA ALA A 79 9.13 20.64 7.89
C ALA A 79 9.18 21.80 6.87
N ALA A 80 8.87 21.52 5.60
CA ALA A 80 8.86 22.54 4.54
C ALA A 80 7.82 23.64 4.81
N ALA A 81 6.61 23.26 5.23
CA ALA A 81 5.54 24.21 5.54
C ALA A 81 5.83 25.01 6.83
N ALA A 82 6.45 24.39 7.82
CA ALA A 82 6.91 25.11 9.04
C ALA A 82 7.85 26.25 8.69
N VAL A 83 8.86 25.99 7.83
CA VAL A 83 9.79 27.04 7.36
C VAL A 83 9.07 28.11 6.56
N GLY A 84 8.15 27.71 5.66
CA GLY A 84 7.38 28.66 4.86
C GLY A 84 6.49 29.59 5.69
N THR A 85 5.91 29.10 6.79
CA THR A 85 5.11 29.93 7.72
C THR A 85 5.97 30.88 8.53
N LEU A 86 7.17 30.48 8.95
CA LEU A 86 8.12 31.36 9.62
C LEU A 86 8.44 32.60 8.77
N ILE A 87 8.72 32.41 7.48
CA ILE A 87 9.04 33.51 6.53
C ILE A 87 7.87 34.48 6.39
N ARG A 88 6.62 34.00 6.50
CA ARG A 88 5.40 34.80 6.34
C ARG A 88 4.84 35.36 7.66
N GLY A 89 5.51 35.09 8.79
CA GLY A 89 5.08 35.57 10.11
C GLY A 89 3.84 34.83 10.67
N GLY A 90 3.55 33.63 10.14
CA GLY A 90 2.44 32.78 10.59
C GLY A 90 2.82 31.79 11.71
N SER A 91 1.82 31.03 12.19
CA SER A 91 2.01 30.00 13.21
C SER A 91 2.75 28.78 12.62
N VAL A 92 3.94 28.49 13.14
CA VAL A 92 4.73 27.30 12.74
C VAL A 92 3.98 26.01 12.95
N ALA A 93 3.22 25.91 14.05
CA ALA A 93 2.44 24.72 14.38
C ALA A 93 1.32 24.44 13.36
N GLU A 94 0.60 25.49 12.92
CA GLU A 94 -0.43 25.35 11.90
C GLU A 94 0.19 24.98 10.53
N GLY A 95 1.29 25.63 10.15
CA GLY A 95 1.99 25.32 8.92
C GLY A 95 2.50 23.88 8.89
N ALA A 96 3.13 23.43 9.98
CA ALA A 96 3.60 22.07 10.10
C ALA A 96 2.46 21.04 10.02
N ALA A 97 1.30 21.30 10.67
CA ALA A 97 0.16 20.42 10.65
C ALA A 97 -0.46 20.29 9.24
N VAL A 98 -0.64 21.41 8.54
CA VAL A 98 -1.14 21.42 7.16
C VAL A 98 -0.16 20.75 6.21
N GLY A 99 1.12 21.06 6.31
CA GLY A 99 2.15 20.45 5.47
C GLY A 99 2.32 18.95 5.71
N ALA A 100 2.22 18.49 6.96
CA ALA A 100 2.23 17.08 7.30
C ALA A 100 0.98 16.34 6.75
N ALA A 101 -0.19 16.95 6.84
CA ALA A 101 -1.42 16.38 6.29
C ALA A 101 -1.35 16.25 4.77
N VAL A 102 -0.93 17.30 4.06
CA VAL A 102 -0.81 17.29 2.59
C VAL A 102 0.32 16.35 2.14
N GLY A 103 1.49 16.44 2.75
CA GLY A 103 2.63 15.60 2.43
C GLY A 103 2.39 14.12 2.76
N GLY A 104 1.73 13.84 3.89
CA GLY A 104 1.35 12.50 4.30
C GLY A 104 0.36 11.85 3.35
N THR A 105 -0.68 12.58 2.94
CA THR A 105 -1.66 12.08 1.96
C THR A 105 -1.03 11.88 0.59
N ALA A 106 -0.23 12.82 0.09
CA ALA A 106 0.48 12.70 -1.18
C ALA A 106 1.45 11.51 -1.17
N GLY A 107 2.21 11.33 -0.08
CA GLY A 107 3.12 10.19 0.10
C GLY A 107 2.39 8.85 0.14
N ALA A 108 1.26 8.78 0.88
CA ALA A 108 0.43 7.59 0.97
C ALA A 108 -0.17 7.22 -0.39
N VAL A 109 -0.73 8.20 -1.11
CA VAL A 109 -1.29 8.01 -2.46
C VAL A 109 -0.21 7.52 -3.41
N HIS A 110 0.96 8.17 -3.45
CA HIS A 110 2.08 7.74 -4.27
C HIS A 110 2.55 6.32 -3.91
N GLY A 111 2.56 5.98 -2.62
CA GLY A 111 2.85 4.63 -2.13
C GLY A 111 1.80 3.61 -2.54
N ALA A 112 0.52 3.99 -2.59
CA ALA A 112 -0.58 3.13 -2.98
C ALA A 112 -0.60 2.83 -4.50
N PHE A 113 -0.24 3.80 -5.34
CA PHE A 113 -0.13 3.58 -6.79
C PHE A 113 1.08 2.72 -7.17
N ARG A 114 2.11 2.66 -6.34
CA ARG A 114 3.21 1.69 -6.45
C ARG A 114 2.87 0.46 -5.59
N ASN A 115 1.95 -0.36 -6.05
CA ASN A 115 1.63 -1.66 -5.47
C ASN A 115 2.78 -2.68 -5.67
N ASP A 116 4.02 -2.23 -5.52
CA ASP A 116 5.17 -3.11 -5.62
C ASP A 116 5.24 -3.97 -4.36
N THR A 117 4.77 -5.20 -4.49
CA THR A 117 5.06 -6.25 -3.51
C THR A 117 6.56 -6.32 -3.30
N SER A 118 7.04 -6.33 -2.04
CA SER A 118 8.47 -6.27 -1.75
C SER A 118 9.22 -7.37 -2.51
N PRO A 119 10.41 -7.09 -3.05
CA PRO A 119 11.20 -8.11 -3.77
C PRO A 119 11.46 -9.37 -2.93
N THR A 120 11.69 -9.19 -1.63
CA THR A 120 11.90 -10.30 -0.69
C THR A 120 10.66 -11.18 -0.57
N PHE A 121 9.46 -10.57 -0.48
CA PHE A 121 8.21 -11.31 -0.46
C PHE A 121 7.99 -12.09 -1.76
N ARG A 122 8.21 -11.45 -2.91
CA ARG A 122 8.11 -12.12 -4.21
C ARG A 122 9.06 -13.30 -4.33
N ASN A 123 10.32 -13.11 -3.94
CA ASN A 123 11.33 -14.18 -3.98
C ASN A 123 10.95 -15.36 -3.06
N PHE A 124 10.43 -15.08 -1.86
CA PHE A 124 9.98 -16.12 -0.93
C PHE A 124 8.83 -16.93 -1.54
N VAL A 125 7.78 -16.25 -2.02
CA VAL A 125 6.61 -16.91 -2.62
C VAL A 125 6.99 -17.69 -3.88
N GLN A 126 7.84 -17.12 -4.75
CA GLN A 126 8.34 -17.82 -5.93
C GLN A 126 9.10 -19.10 -5.58
N ARG A 127 9.94 -19.04 -4.53
CA ARG A 127 10.67 -20.21 -4.08
C ARG A 127 9.73 -21.29 -3.54
N CYS A 128 8.79 -20.91 -2.67
CA CYS A 128 7.77 -21.81 -2.13
C CYS A 128 6.96 -22.50 -3.25
N LEU A 129 6.50 -21.75 -4.24
CA LEU A 129 5.75 -22.27 -5.37
C LEU A 129 6.59 -23.19 -6.26
N ARG A 130 7.86 -22.86 -6.47
CA ARG A 130 8.79 -23.70 -7.24
C ARG A 130 9.06 -25.04 -6.54
N GLU A 131 9.18 -25.05 -5.23
CA GLU A 131 9.33 -26.28 -4.43
C GLU A 131 8.08 -27.17 -4.53
N ARG A 132 6.89 -26.59 -4.81
CA ARG A 132 5.65 -27.32 -5.08
C ARG A 132 5.47 -27.73 -6.56
N GLY A 133 6.42 -27.40 -7.44
CA GLY A 133 6.40 -27.77 -8.86
C GLY A 133 5.74 -26.73 -9.79
N TYR A 134 5.42 -25.53 -9.29
CA TYR A 134 4.91 -24.43 -10.11
C TYR A 134 6.04 -23.59 -10.69
N ASP A 135 5.82 -23.05 -11.88
CA ASP A 135 6.72 -22.10 -12.53
C ASP A 135 6.08 -20.71 -12.56
N VAL A 136 6.69 -19.74 -11.89
CA VAL A 136 6.19 -18.36 -11.77
C VAL A 136 6.86 -17.49 -12.81
N ILE A 137 6.07 -16.92 -13.73
CA ILE A 137 6.56 -16.10 -14.85
C ILE A 137 6.40 -14.59 -14.63
N GLY A 138 5.59 -14.18 -13.66
CA GLY A 138 5.34 -12.76 -13.39
C GLY A 138 4.46 -12.51 -12.19
N TRP A 139 4.09 -11.23 -11.99
CA TRP A 139 3.20 -10.75 -10.94
C TRP A 139 2.24 -9.72 -11.52
N GLN A 140 0.97 -9.80 -11.15
CA GLN A 140 -0.10 -8.90 -11.58
C GLN A 140 -1.04 -8.52 -10.45
#